data_5e1fb1c6a15b0ebb522ff9284b3c9ecd
#
_entry.id   5e1fb1c6a15b0ebb522ff9284b3c9ecd
#
_cell.length_a   1.000
_cell.length_b   1.000
_cell.length_c   1.000
_cell.angle_alpha   90.00
_cell.angle_beta   90.00
_cell.angle_gamma   90.00
#
_symmetry.space_group_name_H-M   'P 1'
#
loop_
_entity.id
_entity.type
_entity.pdbx_description
1 polymer ?
#
loop_
_entity_poly.entity_id
_entity_poly.type
_entity_poly.pdbx_seq_one_letter_code
_entity_poly.pdbx_strand_id
1 'polypeptide(L)'
;MLREYRILLPNVNFEKFTGKLYIGSFLYDNDDMEEVKKQAIELLPELDTKVFEVEPGTRFSEEDSKVFECKNSYVVVEYFPYDLDFEIGDLVDMALFHKRYALLNTTNLKAEDFESWGEMKRYIEKTEKPFVIYPVSMRDHGGLYLTLGFLNDFDSGVIGYIYITKEKAQKNNLSYEEAKIIINGIIKEYEAYLNGEIYNVFELSKDLYFEEPVIYDSCLVFGYSNVEDYLKENYNIED
;
A
#
# COMPACT_ATOMS: atom_id res chain seq x y z
N MET A 1 -23.88 -2.59 -19.04
CA MET A 1 -22.59 -2.83 -18.34
C MET A 1 -22.71 -2.15 -16.99
N LEU A 2 -22.56 -2.86 -15.88
CA LEU A 2 -22.61 -2.24 -14.55
C LEU A 2 -21.43 -1.27 -14.41
N ARG A 3 -21.73 -0.01 -14.09
CA ARG A 3 -20.73 1.02 -13.79
C ARG A 3 -20.83 1.40 -12.34
N GLU A 4 -19.71 1.69 -11.72
CA GLU A 4 -19.64 2.17 -10.35
C GLU A 4 -19.57 3.70 -10.37
N TYR A 5 -20.41 4.31 -9.55
CA TYR A 5 -20.46 5.76 -9.39
C TYR A 5 -20.16 6.12 -7.95
N ARG A 6 -19.47 7.23 -7.76
CA ARG A 6 -19.18 7.79 -6.44
C ARG A 6 -19.89 9.11 -6.26
N ILE A 7 -20.36 9.32 -5.05
CA ILE A 7 -20.97 10.58 -4.65
C ILE A 7 -20.00 11.28 -3.73
N LEU A 8 -19.51 12.43 -4.15
CA LEU A 8 -18.76 13.33 -3.29
C LEU A 8 -19.73 14.39 -2.73
N LEU A 9 -19.70 14.58 -1.42
CA LEU A 9 -20.53 15.55 -0.72
C LEU A 9 -19.72 16.83 -0.49
N PRO A 10 -19.85 17.86 -1.33
CA PRO A 10 -19.21 19.13 -1.07
C PRO A 10 -19.89 19.83 0.10
N ASN A 11 -19.14 20.65 0.85
CA ASN A 11 -19.64 21.45 1.98
C ASN A 11 -20.09 20.66 3.22
N VAL A 12 -19.60 19.46 3.41
CA VAL A 12 -19.79 18.72 4.66
C VAL A 12 -18.92 19.37 5.74
N ASN A 13 -19.55 19.80 6.83
CA ASN A 13 -18.81 20.22 8.01
C ASN A 13 -18.35 18.97 8.77
N PHE A 14 -17.10 18.60 8.62
CA PHE A 14 -16.50 17.38 9.17
C PHE A 14 -16.59 17.29 10.69
N GLU A 15 -16.61 18.40 11.41
CA GLU A 15 -16.81 18.42 12.87
C GLU A 15 -18.16 17.80 13.30
N LYS A 16 -19.18 17.86 12.45
CA LYS A 16 -20.50 17.27 12.71
C LYS A 16 -20.59 15.78 12.39
N PHE A 17 -19.72 15.27 11.56
CA PHE A 17 -19.73 13.86 11.09
C PHE A 17 -18.67 13.00 11.76
N THR A 18 -18.09 13.46 12.87
CA THR A 18 -17.08 12.67 13.63
C THR A 18 -15.95 12.13 12.72
N GLY A 19 -15.48 12.93 11.77
CA GLY A 19 -14.37 12.57 10.89
C GLY A 19 -14.70 11.60 9.76
N LYS A 20 -15.97 11.37 9.45
CA LYS A 20 -16.36 10.50 8.32
C LYS A 20 -16.97 11.32 7.20
N LEU A 21 -16.34 11.30 6.04
CA LEU A 21 -16.95 11.75 4.80
C LEU A 21 -17.82 10.62 4.26
N TYR A 22 -19.08 10.94 3.98
CA TYR A 22 -19.95 10.00 3.25
C TYR A 22 -19.54 10.01 1.78
N ILE A 23 -18.78 9.02 1.37
CA ILE A 23 -18.58 8.69 -0.02
C ILE A 23 -19.43 7.45 -0.29
N GLY A 24 -20.60 7.64 -0.83
CA GLY A 24 -21.47 6.55 -1.28
C GLY A 24 -21.01 6.05 -2.64
N SER A 25 -20.72 4.77 -2.80
CA SER A 25 -20.63 4.14 -4.10
C SER A 25 -21.91 3.36 -4.39
N PHE A 26 -22.40 3.41 -5.61
CA PHE A 26 -23.53 2.61 -6.06
C PHE A 26 -23.27 2.06 -7.46
N LEU A 27 -23.80 0.86 -7.70
CA LEU A 27 -23.73 0.20 -9.00
C LEU A 27 -25.00 0.52 -9.77
N TYR A 28 -24.85 1.06 -10.96
CA TYR A 28 -25.95 1.43 -11.83
C TYR A 28 -25.72 0.93 -13.26
N ASP A 29 -26.74 0.33 -13.85
CA ASP A 29 -26.67 -0.20 -15.22
C ASP A 29 -27.30 0.80 -16.19
N ASN A 30 -26.71 1.99 -16.27
CA ASN A 30 -27.10 3.00 -17.22
C ASN A 30 -25.86 3.77 -17.70
N ASP A 31 -25.85 4.14 -18.96
CA ASP A 31 -24.80 4.95 -19.57
C ASP A 31 -25.15 6.44 -19.57
N ASP A 32 -26.32 6.80 -19.04
CA ASP A 32 -26.77 8.20 -18.98
C ASP A 32 -26.40 8.84 -17.63
N MET A 33 -25.35 9.64 -17.63
CA MET A 33 -24.85 10.35 -16.45
C MET A 33 -25.89 11.31 -15.85
N GLU A 34 -26.78 11.90 -16.65
CA GLU A 34 -27.80 12.80 -16.12
C GLU A 34 -28.87 12.05 -15.31
N GLU A 35 -29.23 10.84 -15.75
CA GLU A 35 -30.14 10.00 -14.98
C GLU A 35 -29.49 9.51 -13.69
N VAL A 36 -28.19 9.17 -13.73
CA VAL A 36 -27.42 8.79 -12.54
C VAL A 36 -27.35 9.93 -11.53
N LYS A 37 -27.05 11.15 -11.98
CA LYS A 37 -27.06 12.37 -11.12
C LYS A 37 -28.43 12.60 -10.49
N LYS A 38 -29.50 12.46 -11.28
CA LYS A 38 -30.86 12.64 -10.79
C LYS A 38 -31.20 11.65 -9.67
N GLN A 39 -30.87 10.38 -9.83
CA GLN A 39 -31.09 9.37 -8.80
C GLN A 39 -30.24 9.61 -7.56
N ALA A 40 -28.99 10.06 -7.72
CA ALA A 40 -28.15 10.41 -6.58
C ALA A 40 -28.73 11.58 -5.77
N ILE A 41 -29.27 12.61 -6.43
CA ILE A 41 -29.96 13.74 -5.79
C ILE A 41 -31.23 13.26 -5.06
N GLU A 42 -31.96 12.31 -5.64
CA GLU A 42 -33.16 11.74 -5.00
C GLU A 42 -32.82 10.94 -3.72
N LEU A 43 -31.66 10.28 -3.70
CA LEU A 43 -31.17 9.56 -2.53
C LEU A 43 -30.66 10.49 -1.41
N LEU A 44 -30.13 11.65 -1.77
CA LEU A 44 -29.49 12.60 -0.85
C LEU A 44 -29.99 14.04 -1.11
N PRO A 45 -31.29 14.30 -0.95
CA PRO A 45 -31.95 15.56 -1.39
C PRO A 45 -31.49 16.81 -0.64
N GLU A 46 -30.86 16.65 0.52
CA GLU A 46 -30.43 17.78 1.37
C GLU A 46 -28.99 18.21 1.12
N LEU A 47 -28.29 17.55 0.17
CA LEU A 47 -26.87 17.74 -0.04
C LEU A 47 -26.62 18.15 -1.50
N ASP A 48 -25.78 19.18 -1.67
CA ASP A 48 -25.25 19.55 -2.98
C ASP A 48 -24.24 18.48 -3.39
N THR A 49 -24.75 17.44 -4.07
CA THR A 49 -24.00 16.24 -4.40
C THR A 49 -23.40 16.32 -5.78
N LYS A 50 -22.16 15.90 -5.94
CA LYS A 50 -21.56 15.61 -7.23
C LYS A 50 -21.40 14.12 -7.40
N VAL A 51 -21.82 13.62 -8.55
CA VAL A 51 -21.70 12.24 -8.95
C VAL A 51 -20.70 12.15 -10.09
N PHE A 52 -19.78 11.23 -9.98
CA PHE A 52 -18.82 10.94 -11.04
C PHE A 52 -18.62 9.43 -11.18
N GLU A 53 -18.35 9.01 -12.40
CA GLU A 53 -18.04 7.62 -12.70
C GLU A 53 -16.62 7.30 -12.22
N VAL A 54 -16.44 6.11 -11.63
CA VAL A 54 -15.13 5.59 -11.25
C VAL A 54 -14.82 4.31 -12.02
N GLU A 55 -13.57 4.03 -12.20
CA GLU A 55 -13.16 2.77 -12.80
C GLU A 55 -13.65 1.58 -11.97
N PRO A 56 -14.15 0.50 -12.64
CA PRO A 56 -14.60 -0.69 -11.94
C PRO A 56 -13.51 -1.23 -11.01
N GLY A 57 -13.88 -1.44 -9.79
CA GLY A 57 -12.98 -1.98 -8.78
C GLY A 57 -12.50 -0.98 -7.73
N THR A 58 -12.65 0.31 -7.94
CA THR A 58 -12.32 1.32 -6.93
C THR A 58 -13.46 1.43 -5.92
N ARG A 59 -13.34 0.79 -4.76
CA ARG A 59 -14.37 0.86 -3.70
C ARG A 59 -13.92 1.79 -2.59
N PHE A 60 -14.81 2.70 -2.20
CA PHE A 60 -14.75 3.32 -0.88
C PHE A 60 -15.75 2.58 0.01
N SER A 61 -15.33 2.00 1.11
CA SER A 61 -16.25 1.57 2.15
C SER A 61 -16.30 2.64 3.25
N GLU A 62 -17.47 2.84 3.84
CA GLU A 62 -17.65 3.80 4.93
C GLU A 62 -16.79 3.47 6.15
N GLU A 63 -16.45 2.19 6.32
CA GLU A 63 -15.70 1.69 7.48
C GLU A 63 -14.19 1.81 7.31
N ASP A 64 -13.70 1.93 6.04
CA ASP A 64 -12.29 1.75 5.72
C ASP A 64 -11.64 3.00 5.10
N SER A 65 -12.33 4.14 5.09
CA SER A 65 -11.78 5.40 4.57
C SER A 65 -11.79 6.51 5.62
N LYS A 66 -10.71 7.30 5.63
CA LYS A 66 -10.59 8.54 6.41
C LYS A 66 -10.42 9.71 5.47
N VAL A 67 -11.02 10.84 5.80
CA VAL A 67 -10.92 12.07 5.03
C VAL A 67 -10.46 13.20 5.92
N PHE A 68 -9.43 13.89 5.48
CA PHE A 68 -8.84 15.04 6.19
C PHE A 68 -9.05 16.30 5.36
N GLU A 69 -9.53 17.36 6.00
CA GLU A 69 -9.71 18.65 5.35
C GLU A 69 -8.42 19.48 5.42
N CYS A 70 -7.85 19.78 4.26
CA CYS A 70 -6.76 20.72 4.09
C CYS A 70 -7.28 22.08 3.63
N LYS A 71 -6.43 23.11 3.56
CA LYS A 71 -6.84 24.47 3.18
C LYS A 71 -7.55 24.55 1.82
N ASN A 72 -7.01 23.88 0.81
CA ASN A 72 -7.49 23.93 -0.58
C ASN A 72 -7.91 22.57 -1.14
N SER A 73 -7.84 21.51 -0.34
CA SER A 73 -8.03 20.14 -0.79
C SER A 73 -8.60 19.26 0.32
N TYR A 74 -8.98 18.06 -0.04
CA TYR A 74 -9.25 16.96 0.86
C TYR A 74 -8.20 15.87 0.65
N VAL A 75 -7.64 15.34 1.72
CA VAL A 75 -6.79 14.15 1.67
C VAL A 75 -7.63 12.96 2.09
N VAL A 76 -7.70 11.97 1.24
CA VAL A 76 -8.47 10.74 1.47
C VAL A 76 -7.51 9.59 1.64
N VAL A 77 -7.69 8.83 2.72
CA VAL A 77 -7.02 7.56 2.95
C VAL A 77 -8.06 6.47 2.88
N GLU A 78 -7.87 5.51 2.00
CA GLU A 78 -8.77 4.37 1.87
C GLU A 78 -8.00 3.06 1.90
N TYR A 79 -8.61 2.03 2.47
CA TYR A 79 -8.12 0.67 2.35
C TYR A 79 -8.17 0.22 0.89
N PHE A 80 -7.07 -0.37 0.40
CA PHE A 80 -6.96 -0.83 -0.98
C PHE A 80 -7.06 -2.36 -1.04
N PRO A 81 -8.26 -2.91 -1.31
CA PRO A 81 -8.52 -4.35 -1.23
C PRO A 81 -8.10 -5.14 -2.47
N TYR A 82 -7.35 -4.53 -3.37
CA TYR A 82 -7.03 -5.15 -4.64
C TYR A 82 -5.80 -6.02 -4.57
N ASP A 83 -5.84 -7.09 -5.37
CA ASP A 83 -4.70 -7.96 -5.62
C ASP A 83 -3.73 -7.20 -6.56
N LEU A 84 -2.61 -6.78 -6.01
CA LEU A 84 -1.56 -6.13 -6.77
C LEU A 84 -0.24 -6.86 -6.51
N ASP A 85 0.63 -6.85 -7.48
CA ASP A 85 1.97 -7.39 -7.33
C ASP A 85 2.83 -6.41 -6.49
N PHE A 86 3.49 -6.96 -5.48
CA PHE A 86 4.45 -6.18 -4.70
C PHE A 86 5.74 -6.05 -5.48
N GLU A 87 6.09 -4.83 -5.84
CA GLU A 87 7.29 -4.52 -6.58
C GLU A 87 8.32 -3.83 -5.68
N ILE A 88 9.54 -4.33 -5.69
CA ILE A 88 10.70 -3.64 -5.11
C ILE A 88 11.57 -3.14 -6.26
N GLY A 89 12.10 -1.93 -6.11
CA GLY A 89 13.01 -1.38 -7.13
C GLY A 89 14.28 -2.23 -7.30
N ASP A 90 15.04 -1.93 -8.31
CA ASP A 90 16.26 -2.67 -8.72
C ASP A 90 17.39 -2.67 -7.67
N LEU A 91 17.24 -1.91 -6.59
CA LEU A 91 18.31 -1.74 -5.60
C LEU A 91 18.51 -2.98 -4.72
N VAL A 92 17.41 -3.63 -4.34
CA VAL A 92 17.41 -4.73 -3.38
C VAL A 92 17.06 -6.04 -4.07
N ASP A 93 17.68 -7.13 -3.68
CA ASP A 93 17.34 -8.46 -4.12
C ASP A 93 16.77 -9.26 -2.95
N MET A 94 15.67 -9.96 -3.21
CA MET A 94 15.01 -10.85 -2.26
C MET A 94 14.93 -12.26 -2.83
N ALA A 95 15.32 -13.24 -2.02
CA ALA A 95 15.19 -14.67 -2.31
C ALA A 95 14.45 -15.32 -1.13
N LEU A 96 13.12 -15.21 -1.13
CA LEU A 96 12.25 -15.70 -0.06
C LEU A 96 11.42 -16.88 -0.54
N PHE A 97 11.35 -17.93 0.29
CA PHE A 97 10.67 -19.17 -0.03
C PHE A 97 9.90 -19.72 1.17
N HIS A 98 8.67 -20.14 0.92
CA HIS A 98 7.87 -20.81 1.94
C HIS A 98 6.96 -21.90 1.31
N LYS A 99 6.67 -22.96 2.09
CA LYS A 99 5.90 -24.09 1.57
C LYS A 99 4.42 -23.78 1.32
N ARG A 100 3.86 -22.83 2.07
CA ARG A 100 2.42 -22.48 2.03
C ARG A 100 2.13 -21.18 1.32
N TYR A 101 3.10 -20.28 1.23
CA TYR A 101 2.94 -18.93 0.71
C TYR A 101 3.80 -18.71 -0.52
N ALA A 102 3.23 -18.08 -1.54
CA ALA A 102 3.99 -17.53 -2.66
C ALA A 102 4.67 -16.25 -2.18
N LEU A 103 5.97 -16.31 -1.91
CA LEU A 103 6.74 -15.17 -1.46
C LEU A 103 7.56 -14.55 -2.59
N LEU A 104 7.93 -13.28 -2.42
CA LEU A 104 8.71 -12.55 -3.40
C LEU A 104 10.10 -13.16 -3.57
N ASN A 105 10.43 -13.44 -4.82
CA ASN A 105 11.76 -13.83 -5.25
C ASN A 105 12.14 -13.02 -6.49
N THR A 106 13.00 -12.04 -6.32
CA THR A 106 13.51 -11.21 -7.43
C THR A 106 14.76 -11.79 -8.08
N THR A 107 15.18 -12.98 -7.63
CA THR A 107 16.39 -13.65 -8.09
C THR A 107 16.04 -14.88 -8.95
N ASN A 108 17.06 -15.50 -9.53
CA ASN A 108 16.91 -16.78 -10.22
C ASN A 108 17.14 -18.00 -9.30
N LEU A 109 17.27 -17.79 -7.99
CA LEU A 109 17.50 -18.84 -7.02
C LEU A 109 16.24 -19.66 -6.78
N LYS A 110 16.41 -20.95 -6.49
CA LYS A 110 15.33 -21.86 -6.10
C LYS A 110 15.72 -22.51 -4.78
N ALA A 111 14.74 -22.67 -3.88
CA ALA A 111 15.00 -23.29 -2.59
C ALA A 111 15.54 -24.72 -2.70
N GLU A 112 15.06 -25.45 -3.71
CA GLU A 112 15.42 -26.86 -3.99
C GLU A 112 16.87 -27.07 -4.44
N ASP A 113 17.57 -26.00 -4.87
CA ASP A 113 18.97 -26.05 -5.28
C ASP A 113 19.92 -26.09 -4.08
N PHE A 114 19.42 -25.95 -2.85
CA PHE A 114 20.22 -25.85 -1.63
C PHE A 114 19.75 -26.83 -0.54
N GLU A 115 20.69 -27.49 0.11
CA GLU A 115 20.41 -28.39 1.24
C GLU A 115 20.03 -27.61 2.51
N SER A 116 20.46 -26.35 2.62
CA SER A 116 20.22 -25.50 3.80
C SER A 116 20.28 -24.00 3.48
N TRP A 117 19.66 -23.19 4.34
CA TRP A 117 19.81 -21.73 4.30
C TRP A 117 21.26 -21.27 4.39
N GLY A 118 22.10 -21.97 5.16
CA GLY A 118 23.52 -21.66 5.24
C GLY A 118 24.28 -21.90 3.93
N GLU A 119 23.87 -22.89 3.15
CA GLU A 119 24.42 -23.12 1.81
C GLU A 119 23.99 -22.03 0.83
N MET A 120 22.72 -21.69 0.79
CA MET A 120 22.19 -20.58 0.00
C MET A 120 22.94 -19.29 0.31
N LYS A 121 23.15 -18.97 1.59
CA LYS A 121 23.92 -17.79 1.99
C LYS A 121 25.32 -17.78 1.39
N ARG A 122 26.05 -18.91 1.54
CA ARG A 122 27.42 -19.03 0.98
C ARG A 122 27.45 -18.88 -0.53
N TYR A 123 26.44 -19.39 -1.20
CA TYR A 123 26.27 -19.22 -2.65
C TYR A 123 26.07 -17.75 -3.01
N ILE A 124 25.11 -17.04 -2.36
CA ILE A 124 24.87 -15.62 -2.57
C ILE A 124 26.13 -14.80 -2.30
N GLU A 125 26.83 -15.06 -1.19
CA GLU A 125 28.07 -14.35 -0.85
C GLU A 125 29.16 -14.51 -1.91
N LYS A 126 29.23 -15.70 -2.52
CA LYS A 126 30.23 -16.02 -3.56
C LYS A 126 29.89 -15.43 -4.92
N THR A 127 28.61 -15.53 -5.35
CA THR A 127 28.18 -15.18 -6.71
C THR A 127 27.73 -13.71 -6.80
N GLU A 128 26.89 -13.24 -5.89
CA GLU A 128 26.29 -11.93 -5.91
C GLU A 128 27.14 -10.83 -5.22
N LYS A 129 28.10 -11.27 -4.38
CA LYS A 129 29.01 -10.37 -3.65
C LYS A 129 28.28 -9.25 -2.93
N PRO A 130 27.39 -9.58 -1.97
CA PRO A 130 26.57 -8.58 -1.30
C PRO A 130 27.44 -7.57 -0.54
N PHE A 131 26.99 -6.32 -0.53
CA PHE A 131 27.44 -5.26 0.36
C PHE A 131 26.87 -5.47 1.76
N VAL A 132 25.57 -5.77 1.80
CA VAL A 132 24.84 -6.22 3.00
C VAL A 132 23.97 -7.41 2.64
N ILE A 133 23.81 -8.36 3.58
CA ILE A 133 22.92 -9.51 3.46
C ILE A 133 22.34 -9.85 4.81
N TYR A 134 21.03 -10.03 4.88
CA TYR A 134 20.32 -10.43 6.10
C TYR A 134 19.45 -11.66 5.84
N PRO A 135 19.42 -12.62 6.77
CA PRO A 135 18.38 -13.64 6.76
C PRO A 135 17.04 -12.97 7.10
N VAL A 136 16.00 -13.42 6.46
CA VAL A 136 14.61 -13.04 6.76
C VAL A 136 13.97 -14.23 7.46
N SER A 137 13.41 -13.98 8.62
CA SER A 137 12.59 -14.95 9.35
C SER A 137 11.13 -14.52 9.31
N MET A 138 10.24 -15.50 9.27
CA MET A 138 8.80 -15.30 9.32
C MET A 138 8.21 -16.05 10.50
N ARG A 139 7.26 -15.42 11.19
CA ARG A 139 6.38 -16.05 12.17
C ARG A 139 4.95 -15.99 11.62
N ASP A 140 4.25 -17.12 11.68
CA ASP A 140 2.88 -17.28 11.21
C ASP A 140 1.97 -17.58 12.42
N HIS A 141 1.45 -16.52 13.04
CA HIS A 141 0.58 -16.63 14.22
C HIS A 141 -0.42 -15.47 14.28
N GLY A 142 -1.62 -15.66 13.73
CA GLY A 142 -2.66 -14.62 13.64
C GLY A 142 -2.35 -13.50 12.66
N GLY A 143 -1.32 -13.64 11.85
CA GLY A 143 -0.78 -12.75 10.83
C GLY A 143 0.62 -13.18 10.47
N LEU A 144 1.16 -12.64 9.38
CA LEU A 144 2.52 -12.90 8.94
C LEU A 144 3.44 -11.79 9.45
N TYR A 145 4.42 -12.16 10.27
CA TYR A 145 5.40 -11.22 10.82
C TYR A 145 6.77 -11.52 10.24
N LEU A 146 7.39 -10.53 9.62
CA LEU A 146 8.72 -10.61 9.04
C LEU A 146 9.75 -9.89 9.91
N THR A 147 10.92 -10.43 10.01
CA THR A 147 12.04 -9.78 10.69
C THR A 147 13.37 -10.11 10.04
N LEU A 148 14.30 -9.16 10.11
CA LEU A 148 15.70 -9.40 9.76
C LEU A 148 16.39 -10.14 10.89
N GLY A 149 17.06 -11.23 10.56
CA GLY A 149 17.75 -12.05 11.54
C GLY A 149 17.08 -13.39 11.78
N PHE A 150 17.49 -14.04 12.87
CA PHE A 150 16.96 -15.35 13.27
C PHE A 150 15.95 -15.18 14.38
N LEU A 151 14.76 -15.74 14.20
CA LEU A 151 13.77 -15.92 15.26
C LEU A 151 13.89 -17.34 15.81
N ASN A 152 13.77 -17.47 17.13
CA ASN A 152 13.76 -18.75 17.84
C ASN A 152 12.41 -19.04 18.51
N ASP A 153 11.34 -18.53 17.94
CA ASP A 153 9.99 -18.76 18.47
C ASP A 153 9.37 -20.01 17.84
N PHE A 154 8.35 -20.58 18.50
CA PHE A 154 7.72 -21.86 18.12
C PHE A 154 7.05 -21.66 16.78
N ASP A 155 6.57 -20.91 16.13
CA ASP A 155 5.96 -20.82 14.79
C ASP A 155 6.80 -19.92 13.87
N SER A 156 8.11 -19.91 14.07
CA SER A 156 9.00 -19.07 13.27
C SER A 156 10.09 -19.89 12.57
N GLY A 157 10.60 -19.32 11.49
CA GLY A 157 11.72 -19.89 10.76
C GLY A 157 12.29 -18.95 9.71
N VAL A 158 13.52 -19.22 9.34
CA VAL A 158 14.15 -18.54 8.21
C VAL A 158 13.43 -18.93 6.94
N ILE A 159 13.09 -17.94 6.12
CA ILE A 159 12.43 -18.11 4.83
C ILE A 159 13.30 -17.69 3.65
N GLY A 160 14.49 -17.16 3.89
CA GLY A 160 15.42 -16.77 2.85
C GLY A 160 16.33 -15.61 3.22
N TYR A 161 16.72 -14.85 2.22
CA TYR A 161 17.65 -13.73 2.36
C TYR A 161 17.18 -12.50 1.57
N ILE A 162 17.54 -11.34 2.12
CA ILE A 162 17.43 -10.03 1.46
C ILE A 162 18.84 -9.42 1.45
N TYR A 163 19.21 -8.80 0.31
CA TYR A 163 20.55 -8.25 0.18
C TYR A 163 20.63 -7.12 -0.84
N ILE A 164 21.71 -6.33 -0.74
CA ILE A 164 22.13 -5.34 -1.73
C ILE A 164 23.54 -5.73 -2.18
N THR A 165 23.77 -5.84 -3.48
CA THR A 165 25.09 -6.16 -4.01
C THR A 165 26.06 -4.98 -3.87
N LYS A 166 27.37 -5.24 -3.90
CA LYS A 166 28.40 -4.18 -3.87
C LYS A 166 28.27 -3.24 -5.05
N GLU A 167 27.94 -3.76 -6.22
CA GLU A 167 27.73 -2.97 -7.43
C GLU A 167 26.57 -1.97 -7.26
N LYS A 168 25.42 -2.46 -6.79
CA LYS A 168 24.24 -1.62 -6.53
C LYS A 168 24.50 -0.57 -5.46
N ALA A 169 25.15 -0.95 -4.37
CA ALA A 169 25.53 -0.02 -3.30
C ALA A 169 26.48 1.08 -3.79
N GLN A 170 27.47 0.71 -4.58
CA GLN A 170 28.42 1.67 -5.17
C GLN A 170 27.77 2.62 -6.17
N LYS A 171 26.91 2.10 -7.05
CA LYS A 171 26.17 2.90 -8.03
C LYS A 171 25.30 3.97 -7.36
N ASN A 172 24.74 3.65 -6.19
CA ASN A 172 23.85 4.54 -5.42
C ASN A 172 24.57 5.28 -4.27
N ASN A 173 25.89 5.15 -4.15
CA ASN A 173 26.72 5.77 -3.10
C ASN A 173 26.23 5.46 -1.66
N LEU A 174 25.76 4.25 -1.42
CA LEU A 174 25.18 3.88 -0.13
C LEU A 174 26.26 3.60 0.92
N SER A 175 26.04 4.14 2.09
CA SER A 175 26.70 3.69 3.32
C SER A 175 26.05 2.40 3.85
N TYR A 176 26.71 1.73 4.78
CA TYR A 176 26.17 0.53 5.39
C TYR A 176 24.87 0.78 6.17
N GLU A 177 24.80 1.91 6.88
CA GLU A 177 23.62 2.28 7.65
C GLU A 177 22.42 2.61 6.76
N GLU A 178 22.63 3.35 5.65
CA GLU A 178 21.56 3.61 4.68
C GLU A 178 21.04 2.32 4.04
N ALA A 179 21.94 1.41 3.64
CA ALA A 179 21.56 0.12 3.09
C ALA A 179 20.71 -0.70 4.09
N LYS A 180 21.05 -0.64 5.38
CA LYS A 180 20.30 -1.32 6.44
C LYS A 180 18.92 -0.70 6.66
N ILE A 181 18.81 0.63 6.63
CA ILE A 181 17.54 1.35 6.74
C ILE A 181 16.62 0.97 5.58
N ILE A 182 17.13 1.00 4.35
CA ILE A 182 16.37 0.62 3.14
C ILE A 182 15.84 -0.81 3.25
N ILE A 183 16.71 -1.77 3.57
CA ILE A 183 16.30 -3.18 3.71
C ILE A 183 15.24 -3.35 4.79
N ASN A 184 15.37 -2.65 5.91
CA ASN A 184 14.40 -2.74 6.99
C ASN A 184 13.04 -2.13 6.61
N GLY A 185 13.05 -1.02 5.85
CA GLY A 185 11.84 -0.42 5.28
C GLY A 185 11.10 -1.40 4.36
N ILE A 186 11.81 -1.96 3.39
CA ILE A 186 11.23 -2.93 2.44
C ILE A 186 10.62 -4.15 3.15
N ILE A 187 11.28 -4.69 4.18
CA ILE A 187 10.72 -5.83 4.92
C ILE A 187 9.42 -5.46 5.64
N LYS A 188 9.32 -4.26 6.21
CA LYS A 188 8.09 -3.77 6.85
C LYS A 188 6.96 -3.55 5.84
N GLU A 189 7.27 -2.95 4.70
CA GLU A 189 6.30 -2.75 3.63
C GLU A 189 5.81 -4.09 3.08
N TYR A 190 6.73 -5.05 2.89
CA TYR A 190 6.38 -6.38 2.42
C TYR A 190 5.56 -7.17 3.46
N GLU A 191 5.84 -7.01 4.75
CA GLU A 191 5.01 -7.56 5.84
C GLU A 191 3.58 -7.00 5.76
N ALA A 192 3.44 -5.68 5.64
CA ALA A 192 2.15 -5.02 5.50
C ALA A 192 1.39 -5.51 4.24
N TYR A 193 2.08 -5.62 3.12
CA TYR A 193 1.53 -6.20 1.89
C TYR A 193 1.00 -7.61 2.10
N LEU A 194 1.79 -8.50 2.72
CA LEU A 194 1.38 -9.90 2.97
C LEU A 194 0.18 -10.02 3.90
N ASN A 195 -0.03 -9.04 4.77
CA ASN A 195 -1.18 -8.96 5.68
C ASN A 195 -2.36 -8.18 5.05
N GLY A 196 -2.22 -7.68 3.83
CA GLY A 196 -3.25 -6.90 3.16
C GLY A 196 -3.40 -5.48 3.70
N GLU A 197 -2.45 -4.96 4.47
CA GLU A 197 -2.47 -3.60 4.99
C GLU A 197 -1.98 -2.60 3.93
N ILE A 198 -2.80 -2.40 2.91
CA ILE A 198 -2.50 -1.52 1.77
C ILE A 198 -3.51 -0.39 1.76
N TYR A 199 -3.02 0.83 1.65
CA TYR A 199 -3.84 2.04 1.66
C TYR A 199 -3.54 2.89 0.43
N ASN A 200 -4.59 3.42 -0.17
CA ASN A 200 -4.48 4.45 -1.18
C ASN A 200 -4.66 5.81 -0.51
N VAL A 201 -3.68 6.68 -0.65
CA VAL A 201 -3.73 8.07 -0.17
C VAL A 201 -3.78 8.96 -1.38
N PHE A 202 -4.81 9.80 -1.47
CA PHE A 202 -4.94 10.71 -2.60
C PHE A 202 -5.51 12.06 -2.18
N GLU A 203 -5.13 13.09 -2.93
CA GLU A 203 -5.55 14.46 -2.70
C GLU A 203 -6.59 14.89 -3.72
N LEU A 204 -7.73 15.38 -3.24
CA LEU A 204 -8.83 15.90 -4.06
C LEU A 204 -8.92 17.42 -3.95
N SER A 205 -9.10 18.11 -5.08
CA SER A 205 -9.38 19.55 -5.08
C SER A 205 -10.69 19.89 -4.37
N LYS A 206 -10.70 21.00 -3.61
CA LYS A 206 -11.93 21.63 -3.12
C LYS A 206 -12.71 22.35 -4.23
N ASP A 207 -12.04 22.71 -5.33
CA ASP A 207 -12.68 23.34 -6.49
C ASP A 207 -13.43 22.29 -7.33
N LEU A 208 -14.54 21.84 -6.78
CA LEU A 208 -15.43 20.85 -7.40
C LEU A 208 -16.32 21.43 -8.53
N TYR A 209 -15.92 22.55 -9.14
CA TYR A 209 -16.66 23.16 -10.25
C TYR A 209 -16.52 22.42 -11.58
N PHE A 210 -15.64 21.44 -11.66
CA PHE A 210 -15.46 20.61 -12.84
C PHE A 210 -16.29 19.33 -12.73
N GLU A 211 -16.69 18.79 -13.85
CA GLU A 211 -17.50 17.56 -13.93
C GLU A 211 -16.79 16.34 -13.35
N GLU A 212 -15.46 16.42 -13.15
CA GLU A 212 -14.66 15.38 -12.53
C GLU A 212 -13.82 15.98 -11.39
N PRO A 213 -13.70 15.31 -10.22
CA PRO A 213 -12.78 15.73 -9.19
C PRO A 213 -11.35 15.60 -9.70
N VAL A 214 -10.58 16.66 -9.57
CA VAL A 214 -9.16 16.61 -9.92
C VAL A 214 -8.43 15.91 -8.77
N ILE A 215 -7.91 14.74 -9.04
CA ILE A 215 -6.94 14.08 -8.17
C ILE A 215 -5.60 14.74 -8.45
N TYR A 216 -5.07 15.45 -7.47
CA TYR A 216 -3.76 16.12 -7.61
C TYR A 216 -2.60 15.15 -7.45
N ASP A 217 -2.73 14.22 -6.52
CA ASP A 217 -1.72 13.23 -6.22
C ASP A 217 -2.36 11.95 -5.69
N SER A 218 -1.76 10.82 -5.96
CA SER A 218 -2.18 9.56 -5.36
C SER A 218 -0.98 8.64 -5.17
N CYS A 219 -0.92 7.97 -4.02
CA CYS A 219 0.11 6.97 -3.76
C CYS A 219 -0.46 5.79 -2.97
N LEU A 220 0.16 4.63 -3.15
CA LEU A 220 -0.07 3.46 -2.31
C LEU A 220 0.91 3.47 -1.14
N VAL A 221 0.39 3.26 0.06
CA VAL A 221 1.16 3.20 1.30
C VAL A 221 0.92 1.84 1.96
N PHE A 222 1.98 1.15 2.30
CA PHE A 222 1.94 -0.16 2.93
C PHE A 222 2.12 -0.03 4.46
N GLY A 223 1.11 -0.47 5.21
CA GLY A 223 1.08 -0.40 6.67
C GLY A 223 0.51 0.93 7.19
N TYR A 224 -0.39 0.82 8.18
CA TYR A 224 -1.09 1.98 8.72
C TYR A 224 -0.15 3.00 9.40
N SER A 225 0.89 2.54 10.10
CA SER A 225 1.90 3.44 10.68
C SER A 225 2.62 4.30 9.64
N ASN A 226 2.83 3.76 8.44
CA ASN A 226 3.44 4.51 7.34
C ASN A 226 2.46 5.54 6.75
N VAL A 227 1.14 5.28 6.82
CA VAL A 227 0.11 6.27 6.46
C VAL A 227 0.17 7.47 7.38
N GLU A 228 0.26 7.26 8.69
CA GLU A 228 0.38 8.35 9.68
C GLU A 228 1.63 9.21 9.43
N ASP A 229 2.77 8.56 9.20
CA ASP A 229 4.01 9.26 8.86
C ASP A 229 3.87 10.04 7.54
N TYR A 230 3.28 9.44 6.51
CA TYR A 230 3.05 10.08 5.22
C TYR A 230 2.14 11.31 5.32
N LEU A 231 1.03 11.21 6.08
CA LEU A 231 0.11 12.32 6.31
C LEU A 231 0.78 13.47 7.06
N LYS A 232 1.59 13.15 8.06
CA LYS A 232 2.33 14.14 8.83
C LYS A 232 3.38 14.85 7.98
N GLU A 233 4.17 14.11 7.21
CA GLU A 233 5.27 14.66 6.40
C GLU A 233 4.76 15.50 5.23
N ASN A 234 3.70 15.07 4.54
CA ASN A 234 3.25 15.70 3.29
C ASN A 234 2.12 16.71 3.51
N TYR A 235 1.28 16.52 4.52
CA TYR A 235 0.09 17.34 4.73
C TYR A 235 0.05 18.02 6.10
N ASN A 236 0.99 17.72 6.98
CA ASN A 236 1.04 18.23 8.38
C ASN A 236 -0.24 17.83 9.16
N ILE A 237 -0.77 16.64 8.87
CA ILE A 237 -1.92 16.04 9.54
C ILE A 237 -1.40 15.12 10.64
N GLU A 238 -1.91 15.29 11.86
CA GLU A 238 -1.71 14.38 12.99
C GLU A 238 -3.08 13.74 13.30
N ASP A 239 -3.12 12.38 13.29
CA ASP A 239 -4.34 11.60 13.58
C ASP A 239 -4.54 11.38 15.09
#